data_a4effac379bda91315079d9d7d038576
#
_entry.id   a4effac379bda91315079d9d7d038576
#
_cell.length_a   1.000
_cell.length_b   1.000
_cell.length_c   1.000
_cell.angle_alpha   90.00
_cell.angle_beta   90.00
_cell.angle_gamma   90.00
#
_symmetry.space_group_name_H-M   'P 1'
#
loop_
_entity.id
_entity.type
_entity.pdbx_description
1 polymer ?
#
loop_
_entity_poly.entity_id
_entity_poly.type
_entity_poly.pdbx_seq_one_letter_code
_entity_poly.pdbx_strand_id
1 'polypeptide(L)'
;MHIRLPKRLLAAALAGTLAMTPVSAAFTDTPDHWAADAIAKWSEEYQIIQGYEDGTFRPDNSITRGAFAGILDRFLKFQAQAPAEVFADTAGTYWESAILKLNAAGIYLGNNGRALPSDTITRQQAVTMIARAFGVDAATETLSYLDAEQFADYARGPVAEMTARGYITDSPDGSFRPLDPITRAEIVSILNNMIQVLVQETAEYAADVSGTMMINAEGGASLRDMTIAGDLILAPGVSGPVTLNNVTIQGALRNFSGVEPTWFQVVPTDPQQPGEPQTPETPAGPGIQPSEVYTPGVTTGETFEYDKRQIPVYADAEPIQLYEGDFVWNDTGDRLIYTGDRYRTRFGVDVSAYQNRAGETKTIDWEAARNDGVEFAMVRIGFRGTSTGAINADEYYAQNIDGAMAAGIETGVYFFAQAITVEEAIEEADFVIGLLRDHEINGPVAYDWEMHNSTYRVYGTTPEMATACAIAFCRRIQEAGYTPMIYAGTYVSYIKYDQGAIAPYLSWYPEYKSASSEKLYPTIRYQMDYWQFTSSCTVAGISGRVDANLQFIPW
;
A
#
# COMPACT_ATOMS: atom_id res chain seq x y z
N MET A 1 -52.94 4.89 39.33
CA MET A 1 -51.52 4.84 39.74
C MET A 1 -50.80 4.00 38.68
N HIS A 2 -50.33 4.67 37.62
CA HIS A 2 -49.68 4.02 36.47
C HIS A 2 -48.16 4.09 36.66
N ILE A 3 -47.56 2.95 36.91
CA ILE A 3 -46.09 2.80 36.98
C ILE A 3 -45.61 2.58 35.57
N ARG A 4 -44.84 3.55 35.02
CA ARG A 4 -44.08 3.40 33.77
C ARG A 4 -42.77 2.66 34.09
N LEU A 5 -42.57 1.49 33.50
CA LEU A 5 -41.28 0.80 33.44
C LEU A 5 -40.43 1.40 32.32
N PRO A 6 -39.13 1.63 32.53
CA PRO A 6 -38.23 2.08 31.47
C PRO A 6 -37.89 0.93 30.52
N LYS A 7 -37.98 1.21 29.23
CA LYS A 7 -37.45 0.31 28.17
C LYS A 7 -35.93 0.26 28.29
N ARG A 8 -35.40 -0.82 28.79
CA ARG A 8 -33.99 -1.17 28.61
C ARG A 8 -33.83 -1.75 27.20
N LEU A 9 -33.07 -1.07 26.36
CA LEU A 9 -32.52 -1.62 25.12
C LEU A 9 -31.65 -2.81 25.49
N LEU A 10 -31.98 -3.98 24.97
CA LEU A 10 -31.14 -5.15 24.95
C LEU A 10 -30.11 -4.95 23.85
N ALA A 11 -28.86 -4.65 24.20
CA ALA A 11 -27.76 -4.84 23.30
C ALA A 11 -27.56 -6.36 23.17
N ALA A 12 -27.94 -6.92 22.04
CA ALA A 12 -27.67 -8.32 21.71
C ALA A 12 -26.19 -8.44 21.35
N ALA A 13 -25.38 -8.98 22.28
CA ALA A 13 -24.07 -9.49 21.95
C ALA A 13 -24.26 -10.70 21.03
N LEU A 14 -23.96 -10.55 19.75
CA LEU A 14 -23.86 -11.66 18.80
C LEU A 14 -22.50 -12.37 18.99
N ALA A 15 -22.36 -13.12 20.09
CA ALA A 15 -21.43 -14.23 20.18
C ALA A 15 -22.23 -15.49 19.81
N GLY A 16 -22.45 -15.67 18.50
CA GLY A 16 -23.10 -16.84 17.95
C GLY A 16 -22.12 -17.56 17.05
N THR A 17 -21.65 -18.75 17.48
CA THR A 17 -21.22 -19.77 16.54
C THR A 17 -22.31 -19.89 15.48
N LEU A 18 -22.03 -19.44 14.25
CA LEU A 18 -22.92 -19.66 13.12
C LEU A 18 -23.00 -21.18 12.86
N ALA A 19 -24.02 -21.81 13.43
CA ALA A 19 -24.56 -23.01 12.84
C ALA A 19 -25.15 -22.55 11.48
N MET A 20 -24.56 -23.02 10.38
CA MET A 20 -25.08 -22.80 9.04
C MET A 20 -26.50 -23.40 8.97
N THR A 21 -27.51 -22.60 9.21
CA THR A 21 -28.83 -22.89 8.71
C THR A 21 -28.80 -22.57 7.20
N PRO A 22 -29.30 -23.43 6.31
CA PRO A 22 -29.37 -23.09 4.91
C PRO A 22 -30.21 -21.82 4.80
N VAL A 23 -29.58 -20.72 4.35
CA VAL A 23 -30.27 -19.48 4.01
C VAL A 23 -31.16 -19.84 2.82
N SER A 24 -32.46 -19.72 2.98
CA SER A 24 -33.40 -19.85 1.87
C SER A 24 -33.08 -18.72 0.89
N ALA A 25 -32.61 -19.04 -0.30
CA ALA A 25 -32.29 -18.03 -1.31
C ALA A 25 -33.56 -17.22 -1.61
N ALA A 26 -33.47 -15.87 -1.53
CA ALA A 26 -34.59 -14.98 -1.84
C ALA A 26 -35.01 -15.09 -3.31
N PHE A 27 -34.13 -15.57 -4.18
CA PHE A 27 -34.37 -15.67 -5.61
C PHE A 27 -34.61 -17.13 -6.04
N THR A 28 -35.56 -17.31 -6.95
CA THR A 28 -35.98 -18.65 -7.40
C THR A 28 -34.95 -19.37 -8.27
N ASP A 29 -33.99 -18.65 -8.81
CA ASP A 29 -32.97 -19.13 -9.76
C ASP A 29 -31.54 -19.21 -9.18
N THR A 30 -31.39 -19.07 -7.87
CA THR A 30 -30.06 -19.08 -7.24
C THR A 30 -29.76 -20.26 -6.31
N PRO A 31 -30.69 -21.11 -5.86
CA PRO A 31 -30.44 -22.08 -4.79
C PRO A 31 -29.25 -23.04 -5.04
N ASP A 32 -29.10 -23.48 -6.28
CA ASP A 32 -28.05 -24.42 -6.69
C ASP A 32 -26.92 -23.72 -7.47
N HIS A 33 -26.91 -22.39 -7.50
CA HIS A 33 -25.90 -21.63 -8.24
C HIS A 33 -24.62 -21.50 -7.42
N TRP A 34 -23.43 -21.60 -8.06
CA TRP A 34 -22.12 -21.51 -7.40
C TRP A 34 -21.89 -20.22 -6.60
N ALA A 35 -22.56 -19.12 -6.96
CA ALA A 35 -22.48 -17.83 -6.29
C ALA A 35 -23.65 -17.58 -5.31
N ALA A 36 -24.46 -18.59 -4.95
CA ALA A 36 -25.67 -18.42 -4.15
C ALA A 36 -25.43 -17.65 -2.85
N ASP A 37 -24.42 -18.04 -2.08
CA ASP A 37 -24.11 -17.39 -0.79
C ASP A 37 -23.68 -15.93 -0.97
N ALA A 38 -22.86 -15.64 -1.98
CA ALA A 38 -22.44 -14.28 -2.29
C ALA A 38 -23.63 -13.43 -2.78
N ILE A 39 -24.53 -14.01 -3.57
CA ILE A 39 -25.77 -13.33 -4.01
C ILE A 39 -26.66 -13.00 -2.82
N ALA A 40 -26.90 -13.96 -1.92
CA ALA A 40 -27.70 -13.73 -0.71
C ALA A 40 -27.08 -12.61 0.15
N LYS A 41 -25.78 -12.65 0.41
CA LYS A 41 -25.06 -11.61 1.17
C LYS A 41 -25.23 -10.23 0.56
N TRP A 42 -24.94 -10.07 -0.74
CA TRP A 42 -24.88 -8.75 -1.37
C TRP A 42 -26.24 -8.21 -1.84
N SER A 43 -27.27 -9.06 -1.91
CA SER A 43 -28.61 -8.63 -2.30
C SER A 43 -29.61 -8.62 -1.14
N GLU A 44 -29.59 -9.59 -0.23
CA GLU A 44 -30.54 -9.66 0.88
C GLU A 44 -30.02 -8.90 2.12
N GLU A 45 -28.77 -9.17 2.52
CA GLU A 45 -28.20 -8.58 3.71
C GLU A 45 -27.79 -7.11 3.47
N TYR A 46 -26.99 -6.84 2.42
CA TYR A 46 -26.45 -5.51 2.16
C TYR A 46 -27.21 -4.68 1.12
N GLN A 47 -28.12 -5.28 0.35
CA GLN A 47 -28.96 -4.61 -0.66
C GLN A 47 -28.15 -3.81 -1.71
N ILE A 48 -26.93 -4.22 -2.00
CA ILE A 48 -26.03 -3.56 -2.97
C ILE A 48 -26.45 -3.89 -4.41
N ILE A 49 -26.82 -5.15 -4.68
CA ILE A 49 -27.26 -5.60 -5.98
C ILE A 49 -28.68 -6.18 -5.87
N GLN A 50 -29.59 -5.65 -6.66
CA GLN A 50 -31.00 -6.04 -6.59
C GLN A 50 -31.32 -7.12 -7.63
N GLY A 51 -32.26 -8.01 -7.30
CA GLY A 51 -32.89 -8.91 -8.24
C GLY A 51 -33.96 -8.23 -9.10
N TYR A 52 -34.73 -9.02 -9.84
CA TYR A 52 -35.82 -8.56 -10.69
C TYR A 52 -37.16 -8.71 -9.98
N GLU A 53 -38.16 -7.95 -10.44
CA GLU A 53 -39.52 -7.96 -9.88
C GLU A 53 -40.23 -9.33 -9.98
N ASP A 54 -39.76 -10.20 -10.86
CA ASP A 54 -40.25 -11.56 -11.02
C ASP A 54 -39.71 -12.57 -10.01
N GLY A 55 -38.91 -12.11 -9.04
CA GLY A 55 -38.30 -12.95 -8.02
C GLY A 55 -37.05 -13.71 -8.48
N THR A 56 -36.46 -13.33 -9.62
CA THR A 56 -35.19 -13.91 -10.11
C THR A 56 -34.03 -12.97 -9.88
N PHE A 57 -32.81 -13.52 -9.77
CA PHE A 57 -31.55 -12.76 -9.75
C PHE A 57 -30.91 -12.73 -11.13
N ARG A 58 -31.07 -13.75 -11.92
CA ARG A 58 -30.47 -13.99 -13.24
C ARG A 58 -28.95 -13.96 -13.18
N PRO A 59 -28.30 -14.84 -12.41
CA PRO A 59 -26.89 -14.81 -12.08
C PRO A 59 -25.98 -14.85 -13.31
N ASP A 60 -26.30 -15.64 -14.31
CA ASP A 60 -25.51 -15.82 -15.53
C ASP A 60 -25.76 -14.75 -16.61
N ASN A 61 -26.70 -13.84 -16.39
CA ASN A 61 -26.92 -12.75 -17.33
C ASN A 61 -25.80 -11.73 -17.26
N SER A 62 -25.41 -11.23 -18.43
CA SER A 62 -24.49 -10.09 -18.52
C SER A 62 -25.12 -8.82 -17.95
N ILE A 63 -24.27 -7.88 -17.51
CA ILE A 63 -24.71 -6.59 -16.99
C ILE A 63 -24.34 -5.45 -17.95
N THR A 64 -25.18 -4.40 -17.97
CA THR A 64 -24.85 -3.19 -18.73
C THR A 64 -23.89 -2.28 -17.97
N ARG A 65 -23.18 -1.42 -18.69
CA ARG A 65 -22.26 -0.43 -18.14
C ARG A 65 -22.94 0.50 -17.14
N GLY A 66 -24.17 0.93 -17.42
CA GLY A 66 -24.94 1.76 -16.50
C GLY A 66 -25.38 1.02 -15.24
N ALA A 67 -25.85 -0.22 -15.36
CA ALA A 67 -26.24 -1.03 -14.21
C ALA A 67 -25.02 -1.35 -13.31
N PHE A 68 -23.87 -1.61 -13.91
CA PHE A 68 -22.61 -1.79 -13.17
C PHE A 68 -22.17 -0.51 -12.42
N ALA A 69 -22.28 0.66 -13.07
CA ALA A 69 -22.03 1.94 -12.41
C ALA A 69 -22.95 2.14 -11.19
N GLY A 70 -24.23 1.78 -11.31
CA GLY A 70 -25.18 1.84 -10.19
C GLY A 70 -24.82 0.92 -9.02
N ILE A 71 -24.21 -0.24 -9.27
CA ILE A 71 -23.71 -1.13 -8.21
C ILE A 71 -22.55 -0.46 -7.48
N LEU A 72 -21.55 0.05 -8.20
CA LEU A 72 -20.39 0.73 -7.59
C LEU A 72 -20.79 1.98 -6.83
N ASP A 73 -21.74 2.79 -7.33
CA ASP A 73 -22.21 3.98 -6.62
C ASP A 73 -22.94 3.63 -5.31
N ARG A 74 -23.76 2.57 -5.29
CA ARG A 74 -24.40 2.08 -4.04
C ARG A 74 -23.38 1.56 -3.04
N PHE A 75 -22.32 0.95 -3.54
CA PHE A 75 -21.28 0.38 -2.70
C PHE A 75 -20.40 1.48 -2.06
N LEU A 76 -20.00 2.47 -2.84
CA LEU A 76 -19.01 3.50 -2.45
C LEU A 76 -19.66 4.82 -2.03
N LYS A 77 -20.89 5.09 -2.46
CA LYS A 77 -21.68 6.29 -2.11
C LYS A 77 -20.96 7.61 -2.43
N PHE A 78 -20.39 7.72 -3.63
CA PHE A 78 -19.74 8.95 -4.08
C PHE A 78 -20.67 10.16 -3.98
N GLN A 79 -20.13 11.32 -3.58
CA GLN A 79 -20.90 12.57 -3.44
C GLN A 79 -20.69 13.52 -4.62
N ALA A 80 -19.44 13.69 -5.06
CA ALA A 80 -19.10 14.58 -6.16
C ALA A 80 -19.58 14.03 -7.51
N GLN A 81 -20.06 14.90 -8.39
CA GLN A 81 -20.47 14.55 -9.75
C GLN A 81 -19.70 15.37 -10.79
N ALA A 82 -19.38 14.76 -11.93
CA ALA A 82 -18.88 15.47 -13.10
C ALA A 82 -20.00 16.29 -13.76
N PRO A 83 -19.68 17.30 -14.60
CA PRO A 83 -20.66 18.03 -15.40
C PRO A 83 -21.47 17.09 -16.30
N ALA A 84 -22.76 17.37 -16.47
CA ALA A 84 -23.67 16.52 -17.26
C ALA A 84 -23.22 16.37 -18.73
N GLU A 85 -22.50 17.36 -19.25
CA GLU A 85 -22.03 17.42 -20.64
C GLU A 85 -20.79 16.53 -20.90
N VAL A 86 -20.20 15.91 -19.87
CA VAL A 86 -19.01 15.06 -20.03
C VAL A 86 -19.31 13.87 -20.97
N PHE A 87 -20.55 13.39 -20.98
CA PHE A 87 -21.00 12.34 -21.88
C PHE A 87 -22.25 12.78 -22.66
N ALA A 88 -22.22 12.54 -23.96
CA ALA A 88 -23.32 12.93 -24.86
C ALA A 88 -24.59 12.06 -24.74
N ASP A 89 -24.53 10.93 -24.02
CA ASP A 89 -25.56 9.89 -24.00
C ASP A 89 -25.99 9.45 -22.59
N THR A 90 -25.72 10.27 -21.57
CA THR A 90 -26.17 9.99 -20.19
C THR A 90 -27.43 10.74 -19.80
N ALA A 91 -27.66 11.91 -20.39
CA ALA A 91 -28.72 12.83 -20.00
C ALA A 91 -30.11 12.15 -20.01
N GLY A 92 -30.78 12.21 -18.86
CA GLY A 92 -32.11 11.60 -18.66
C GLY A 92 -32.15 10.09 -18.56
N THR A 93 -31.00 9.40 -18.57
CA THR A 93 -30.96 7.97 -18.31
C THR A 93 -31.05 7.67 -16.80
N TYR A 94 -31.58 6.51 -16.44
CA TYR A 94 -31.67 6.06 -15.04
C TYR A 94 -30.28 6.05 -14.33
N TRP A 95 -29.21 5.84 -15.10
CA TRP A 95 -27.85 5.69 -14.59
C TRP A 95 -27.02 6.98 -14.64
N GLU A 96 -27.59 8.10 -15.07
CA GLU A 96 -26.86 9.38 -15.25
C GLU A 96 -26.08 9.77 -14.01
N SER A 97 -26.74 9.86 -12.85
CA SER A 97 -26.08 10.27 -11.60
C SER A 97 -24.93 9.33 -11.20
N ALA A 98 -25.14 8.02 -11.24
CA ALA A 98 -24.10 7.05 -10.90
C ALA A 98 -22.89 7.14 -11.84
N ILE A 99 -23.12 7.28 -13.15
CA ILE A 99 -22.05 7.42 -14.13
C ILE A 99 -21.25 8.71 -13.91
N LEU A 100 -21.93 9.84 -13.68
CA LEU A 100 -21.26 11.13 -13.45
C LEU A 100 -20.46 11.16 -12.15
N LYS A 101 -20.92 10.51 -11.10
CA LYS A 101 -20.17 10.35 -9.84
C LYS A 101 -18.91 9.51 -10.05
N LEU A 102 -19.02 8.37 -10.72
CA LEU A 102 -17.87 7.53 -11.02
C LEU A 102 -16.89 8.20 -12.00
N ASN A 103 -17.38 9.08 -12.89
CA ASN A 103 -16.51 9.87 -13.75
C ASN A 103 -15.74 10.93 -12.95
N ALA A 104 -16.42 11.65 -12.04
CA ALA A 104 -15.76 12.62 -11.14
C ALA A 104 -14.64 11.97 -10.30
N ALA A 105 -14.83 10.70 -9.92
CA ALA A 105 -13.84 9.90 -9.19
C ALA A 105 -12.76 9.27 -10.09
N GLY A 106 -12.76 9.52 -11.41
CA GLY A 106 -11.78 8.95 -12.34
C GLY A 106 -11.95 7.46 -12.63
N ILE A 107 -13.09 6.87 -12.25
CA ILE A 107 -13.36 5.42 -12.39
C ILE A 107 -13.99 5.12 -13.75
N TYR A 108 -15.00 5.89 -14.14
CA TYR A 108 -15.75 5.72 -15.39
C TYR A 108 -15.27 6.72 -16.45
N LEU A 109 -14.42 6.29 -17.37
CA LEU A 109 -13.79 7.20 -18.34
C LEU A 109 -14.59 7.37 -19.64
N GLY A 110 -15.51 6.44 -19.95
CA GLY A 110 -16.26 6.44 -21.21
C GLY A 110 -15.39 6.10 -22.43
N ASN A 111 -15.93 6.36 -23.60
CA ASN A 111 -15.25 6.21 -24.88
C ASN A 111 -15.69 7.32 -25.84
N ASN A 112 -14.76 8.15 -26.34
CA ASN A 112 -15.01 9.24 -27.27
C ASN A 112 -16.18 10.16 -26.84
N GLY A 113 -16.21 10.57 -25.57
CA GLY A 113 -17.26 11.44 -25.01
C GLY A 113 -18.63 10.76 -24.85
N ARG A 114 -18.68 9.44 -24.86
CA ARG A 114 -19.89 8.64 -24.62
C ARG A 114 -19.69 7.66 -23.48
N ALA A 115 -20.69 7.50 -22.65
CA ALA A 115 -20.73 6.53 -21.55
C ALA A 115 -21.18 5.13 -22.02
N LEU A 116 -22.05 5.05 -23.02
CA LEU A 116 -22.66 3.83 -23.53
C LEU A 116 -23.39 3.03 -22.43
N PRO A 117 -24.33 3.64 -21.67
CA PRO A 117 -24.90 3.04 -20.47
C PRO A 117 -25.69 1.76 -20.71
N SER A 118 -26.24 1.57 -21.92
CA SER A 118 -27.03 0.39 -22.30
C SER A 118 -26.19 -0.75 -22.87
N ASP A 119 -24.92 -0.52 -23.20
CA ASP A 119 -24.03 -1.56 -23.71
C ASP A 119 -23.59 -2.48 -22.57
N THR A 120 -23.34 -3.76 -22.88
CA THR A 120 -22.74 -4.69 -21.93
C THR A 120 -21.31 -4.27 -21.59
N ILE A 121 -20.87 -4.53 -20.35
CA ILE A 121 -19.49 -4.29 -19.92
C ILE A 121 -18.70 -5.60 -20.03
N THR A 122 -17.46 -5.52 -20.58
CA THR A 122 -16.59 -6.70 -20.64
C THR A 122 -15.89 -6.96 -19.30
N ARG A 123 -15.45 -8.21 -19.08
CA ARG A 123 -14.77 -8.62 -17.84
C ARG A 123 -13.54 -7.74 -17.55
N GLN A 124 -12.66 -7.50 -18.53
CA GLN A 124 -11.51 -6.63 -18.32
C GLN A 124 -11.91 -5.18 -17.96
N GLN A 125 -12.98 -4.65 -18.55
CA GLN A 125 -13.46 -3.30 -18.22
C GLN A 125 -14.02 -3.23 -16.79
N ALA A 126 -14.84 -4.20 -16.41
CA ALA A 126 -15.44 -4.25 -15.07
C ALA A 126 -14.37 -4.37 -13.98
N VAL A 127 -13.42 -5.31 -14.15
CA VAL A 127 -12.32 -5.49 -13.19
C VAL A 127 -11.42 -4.24 -13.09
N THR A 128 -11.10 -3.61 -14.23
CA THR A 128 -10.35 -2.35 -14.21
C THR A 128 -11.10 -1.23 -13.47
N MET A 129 -12.41 -1.15 -13.62
CA MET A 129 -13.21 -0.15 -12.90
C MET A 129 -13.30 -0.47 -11.40
N ILE A 130 -13.41 -1.74 -11.01
CA ILE A 130 -13.35 -2.16 -9.59
C ILE A 130 -11.97 -1.80 -9.02
N ALA A 131 -10.89 -2.16 -9.69
CA ALA A 131 -9.53 -1.84 -9.22
C ALA A 131 -9.36 -0.33 -8.96
N ARG A 132 -9.78 0.53 -9.89
CA ARG A 132 -9.77 1.99 -9.70
C ARG A 132 -10.65 2.45 -8.53
N ALA A 133 -11.83 1.85 -8.41
CA ALA A 133 -12.79 2.20 -7.37
C ALA A 133 -12.29 1.91 -5.95
N PHE A 134 -11.45 0.91 -5.81
CA PHE A 134 -10.86 0.49 -4.53
C PHE A 134 -9.37 0.85 -4.40
N GLY A 135 -8.85 1.69 -5.29
CA GLY A 135 -7.44 2.11 -5.25
C GLY A 135 -6.47 0.93 -5.29
N VAL A 136 -6.81 -0.10 -6.07
CA VAL A 136 -5.90 -1.23 -6.31
C VAL A 136 -4.91 -0.81 -7.37
N ASP A 137 -3.66 -0.62 -6.97
CA ASP A 137 -2.59 -0.22 -7.87
C ASP A 137 -2.32 -1.32 -8.90
N ALA A 138 -1.96 -0.90 -10.11
CA ALA A 138 -1.66 -1.85 -11.18
C ALA A 138 -0.33 -2.55 -10.90
N ALA A 139 -0.34 -3.89 -10.90
CA ALA A 139 0.88 -4.67 -10.83
C ALA A 139 1.72 -4.51 -12.11
N THR A 140 3.02 -4.61 -11.96
CA THR A 140 3.97 -4.75 -13.09
C THR A 140 4.05 -6.20 -13.60
N GLU A 141 3.34 -7.12 -12.95
CA GLU A 141 3.41 -8.55 -13.23
C GLU A 141 2.73 -8.93 -14.55
N THR A 142 3.24 -9.99 -15.15
CA THR A 142 2.67 -10.60 -16.37
C THR A 142 1.43 -11.43 -16.00
N LEU A 143 0.36 -11.25 -16.78
CA LEU A 143 -0.82 -12.10 -16.69
C LEU A 143 -0.49 -13.55 -17.02
N SER A 144 -0.87 -14.48 -16.17
CA SER A 144 -0.64 -15.93 -16.34
C SER A 144 -1.77 -16.65 -17.08
N TYR A 145 -2.78 -15.93 -17.57
CA TYR A 145 -3.93 -16.50 -18.27
C TYR A 145 -3.59 -16.96 -19.69
N LEU A 146 -4.17 -18.07 -20.15
CA LEU A 146 -3.96 -18.63 -21.48
C LEU A 146 -4.34 -17.66 -22.62
N ASP A 147 -5.24 -16.72 -22.35
CA ASP A 147 -5.73 -15.71 -23.27
C ASP A 147 -5.18 -14.29 -22.96
N ALA A 148 -4.00 -14.21 -22.33
CA ALA A 148 -3.34 -12.95 -21.95
C ALA A 148 -3.14 -11.98 -23.11
N GLU A 149 -2.98 -12.48 -24.35
CA GLU A 149 -2.81 -11.66 -25.55
C GLU A 149 -4.07 -10.87 -25.94
N GLN A 150 -5.24 -11.24 -25.42
CA GLN A 150 -6.52 -10.59 -25.74
C GLN A 150 -6.79 -9.35 -24.87
N PHE A 151 -5.98 -9.13 -23.84
CA PHE A 151 -6.16 -7.97 -22.96
C PHE A 151 -5.75 -6.66 -23.62
N ALA A 152 -6.57 -5.63 -23.43
CA ALA A 152 -6.16 -4.27 -23.69
C ALA A 152 -5.09 -3.83 -22.66
N ASP A 153 -4.13 -2.98 -23.07
CA ASP A 153 -3.00 -2.55 -22.23
C ASP A 153 -3.44 -1.96 -20.88
N TYR A 154 -4.52 -1.17 -20.88
CA TYR A 154 -5.05 -0.55 -19.65
C TYR A 154 -5.56 -1.54 -18.60
N ALA A 155 -5.87 -2.77 -18.99
CA ALA A 155 -6.46 -3.78 -18.11
C ALA A 155 -5.43 -4.76 -17.54
N ARG A 156 -4.26 -4.88 -18.16
CA ARG A 156 -3.23 -5.87 -17.79
C ARG A 156 -2.80 -5.74 -16.33
N GLY A 157 -2.33 -4.56 -15.93
CA GLY A 157 -1.88 -4.31 -14.56
C GLY A 157 -2.98 -4.47 -13.50
N PRO A 158 -4.15 -3.80 -13.65
CA PRO A 158 -5.26 -3.98 -12.73
C PRO A 158 -5.73 -5.42 -12.56
N VAL A 159 -5.85 -6.19 -13.67
CA VAL A 159 -6.27 -7.59 -13.59
C VAL A 159 -5.22 -8.45 -12.93
N ALA A 160 -3.92 -8.25 -13.24
CA ALA A 160 -2.83 -8.98 -12.60
C ALA A 160 -2.84 -8.80 -11.08
N GLU A 161 -2.98 -7.56 -10.60
CA GLU A 161 -3.03 -7.26 -9.16
C GLU A 161 -4.27 -7.84 -8.48
N MET A 162 -5.44 -7.71 -9.11
CA MET A 162 -6.69 -8.29 -8.58
C MET A 162 -6.62 -9.82 -8.48
N THR A 163 -5.91 -10.47 -9.42
CA THR A 163 -5.66 -11.92 -9.40
C THR A 163 -4.66 -12.29 -8.30
N ALA A 164 -3.55 -11.57 -8.20
CA ALA A 164 -2.52 -11.81 -7.19
C ALA A 164 -3.06 -11.70 -5.75
N ARG A 165 -4.04 -10.80 -5.54
CA ARG A 165 -4.75 -10.67 -4.24
C ARG A 165 -5.83 -11.74 -4.01
N GLY A 166 -6.06 -12.64 -4.98
CA GLY A 166 -7.12 -13.65 -4.88
C GLY A 166 -8.55 -13.11 -4.98
N TYR A 167 -8.72 -11.88 -5.48
CA TYR A 167 -10.05 -11.30 -5.68
C TYR A 167 -10.76 -11.87 -6.91
N ILE A 168 -9.98 -12.37 -7.87
CA ILE A 168 -10.44 -13.05 -9.07
C ILE A 168 -9.99 -14.49 -9.02
N THR A 169 -10.94 -15.42 -9.20
CA THR A 169 -10.63 -16.83 -9.34
C THR A 169 -10.51 -17.20 -10.82
N ASP A 170 -9.53 -18.03 -11.12
CA ASP A 170 -9.30 -18.52 -12.47
C ASP A 170 -10.49 -19.35 -12.96
N SER A 171 -10.78 -19.28 -14.27
CA SER A 171 -11.67 -20.25 -14.88
C SER A 171 -11.01 -21.63 -14.88
N PRO A 172 -11.79 -22.73 -14.81
CA PRO A 172 -11.24 -24.08 -14.81
C PRO A 172 -10.35 -24.42 -16.02
N ASP A 173 -10.51 -23.68 -17.11
CA ASP A 173 -9.74 -23.80 -18.35
C ASP A 173 -8.47 -22.91 -18.38
N GLY A 174 -8.18 -22.17 -17.30
CA GLY A 174 -7.04 -21.25 -17.21
C GLY A 174 -7.20 -19.96 -18.03
N SER A 175 -8.39 -19.66 -18.56
CA SER A 175 -8.66 -18.41 -19.28
C SER A 175 -9.29 -17.35 -18.39
N PHE A 176 -9.07 -16.07 -18.70
CA PHE A 176 -9.78 -14.96 -18.07
C PHE A 176 -11.02 -14.51 -18.86
N ARG A 177 -11.02 -14.65 -20.17
CA ARG A 177 -12.05 -14.18 -21.10
C ARG A 177 -12.25 -12.66 -21.05
N PRO A 178 -11.21 -11.85 -21.36
CA PRO A 178 -11.20 -10.40 -21.13
C PRO A 178 -12.27 -9.65 -21.92
N LEU A 179 -12.63 -10.14 -23.11
CA LEU A 179 -13.58 -9.50 -24.02
C LEU A 179 -15.02 -9.98 -23.84
N ASP A 180 -15.25 -11.06 -23.10
CA ASP A 180 -16.59 -11.55 -22.82
C ASP A 180 -17.34 -10.57 -21.89
N PRO A 181 -18.65 -10.42 -22.04
CA PRO A 181 -19.47 -9.70 -21.08
C PRO A 181 -19.38 -10.34 -19.70
N ILE A 182 -19.12 -9.54 -18.65
CA ILE A 182 -19.12 -10.04 -17.28
C ILE A 182 -20.56 -10.35 -16.82
N THR A 183 -20.73 -11.44 -16.08
CA THR A 183 -22.04 -11.81 -15.52
C THR A 183 -22.28 -11.14 -14.17
N ARG A 184 -23.56 -11.14 -13.75
CA ARG A 184 -23.99 -10.62 -12.45
C ARG A 184 -23.37 -11.41 -11.30
N ALA A 185 -23.31 -12.73 -11.42
CA ALA A 185 -22.68 -13.61 -10.43
C ALA A 185 -21.17 -13.37 -10.30
N GLU A 186 -20.48 -13.17 -11.42
CA GLU A 186 -19.03 -12.88 -11.40
C GLU A 186 -18.71 -11.57 -10.67
N ILE A 187 -19.53 -10.51 -10.86
CA ILE A 187 -19.34 -9.25 -10.12
C ILE A 187 -19.53 -9.45 -8.62
N VAL A 188 -20.61 -10.13 -8.23
CA VAL A 188 -20.91 -10.38 -6.82
C VAL A 188 -19.80 -11.20 -6.17
N SER A 189 -19.27 -12.19 -6.88
CA SER A 189 -18.14 -13.01 -6.40
C SER A 189 -16.89 -12.18 -6.18
N ILE A 190 -16.51 -11.31 -7.12
CA ILE A 190 -15.36 -10.42 -6.97
C ILE A 190 -15.52 -9.52 -5.73
N LEU A 191 -16.66 -8.87 -5.57
CA LEU A 191 -16.95 -8.02 -4.40
C LEU A 191 -16.92 -8.82 -3.10
N ASN A 192 -17.41 -10.07 -3.12
CA ASN A 192 -17.39 -10.95 -1.96
C ASN A 192 -15.98 -11.38 -1.55
N ASN A 193 -15.10 -11.62 -2.53
CA ASN A 193 -13.70 -11.94 -2.28
C ASN A 193 -12.92 -10.73 -1.75
N MET A 194 -13.34 -9.51 -2.12
CA MET A 194 -12.69 -8.28 -1.68
C MET A 194 -13.12 -7.85 -0.28
N ILE A 195 -14.42 -7.98 0.06
CA ILE A 195 -15.00 -7.39 1.27
C ILE A 195 -15.69 -8.46 2.12
N GLN A 196 -15.18 -8.67 3.33
CA GLN A 196 -15.77 -9.62 4.29
C GLN A 196 -16.97 -9.03 5.01
N VAL A 197 -16.90 -7.76 5.45
CA VAL A 197 -17.96 -7.07 6.19
C VAL A 197 -18.16 -5.68 5.63
N LEU A 198 -19.43 -5.30 5.42
CA LEU A 198 -19.82 -3.95 5.02
C LEU A 198 -20.63 -3.28 6.15
N VAL A 199 -20.14 -2.17 6.67
CA VAL A 199 -20.81 -1.35 7.69
C VAL A 199 -21.62 -0.26 7.00
N GLN A 200 -22.94 -0.37 7.06
CA GLN A 200 -23.88 0.56 6.42
C GLN A 200 -24.61 1.47 7.40
N GLU A 201 -24.54 1.17 8.69
CA GLU A 201 -25.23 1.91 9.74
C GLU A 201 -24.25 2.57 10.70
N THR A 202 -24.62 3.76 11.18
CA THR A 202 -23.88 4.47 12.22
C THR A 202 -24.15 3.81 13.57
N ALA A 203 -23.23 2.91 13.96
CA ALA A 203 -23.32 2.14 15.21
C ALA A 203 -21.94 1.82 15.76
N GLU A 204 -21.89 1.16 16.93
CA GLU A 204 -20.68 0.59 17.50
C GLU A 204 -20.56 -0.88 17.09
N TYR A 205 -19.36 -1.28 16.66
CA TYR A 205 -18.99 -2.63 16.24
C TYR A 205 -17.81 -3.13 17.07
N ALA A 206 -17.86 -4.40 17.52
CA ALA A 206 -16.86 -4.97 18.42
C ALA A 206 -16.55 -6.46 18.12
N ALA A 207 -16.87 -6.94 16.92
CA ALA A 207 -16.60 -8.32 16.51
C ALA A 207 -15.40 -8.38 15.58
N ASP A 208 -14.47 -9.32 15.82
CA ASP A 208 -13.34 -9.57 14.94
C ASP A 208 -13.80 -9.90 13.51
N VAL A 209 -13.05 -9.42 12.52
CA VAL A 209 -13.31 -9.62 11.10
C VAL A 209 -12.14 -10.38 10.48
N SER A 210 -12.41 -11.57 9.93
CA SER A 210 -11.38 -12.45 9.34
C SER A 210 -10.85 -12.02 7.98
N GLY A 211 -11.31 -10.88 7.45
CA GLY A 211 -10.91 -10.32 6.16
C GLY A 211 -11.06 -8.80 6.14
N THR A 212 -11.31 -8.24 4.97
CA THR A 212 -11.48 -6.79 4.79
C THR A 212 -12.83 -6.30 5.28
N MET A 213 -12.83 -5.22 6.05
CA MET A 213 -14.01 -4.50 6.49
C MET A 213 -14.13 -3.17 5.75
N MET A 214 -15.34 -2.82 5.31
CA MET A 214 -15.59 -1.54 4.67
C MET A 214 -16.70 -0.79 5.40
N ILE A 215 -16.47 0.49 5.68
CA ILE A 215 -17.48 1.41 6.21
C ILE A 215 -18.00 2.28 5.07
N ASN A 216 -19.31 2.23 4.80
CA ASN A 216 -20.01 3.15 3.91
C ASN A 216 -21.22 3.83 4.59
N ALA A 217 -21.29 3.75 5.92
CA ALA A 217 -22.25 4.49 6.71
C ALA A 217 -21.96 5.98 6.61
N GLU A 218 -22.91 6.79 6.13
CA GLU A 218 -22.75 8.24 5.96
C GLU A 218 -22.40 8.93 7.29
N GLY A 219 -23.06 8.55 8.38
CA GLY A 219 -22.79 9.06 9.72
C GLY A 219 -21.54 8.51 10.40
N GLY A 220 -20.70 7.76 9.70
CA GLY A 220 -19.51 7.11 10.24
C GLY A 220 -19.82 5.87 11.09
N ALA A 221 -18.86 5.41 11.88
CA ALA A 221 -19.00 4.25 12.77
C ALA A 221 -18.00 4.30 13.94
N SER A 222 -18.29 3.58 15.01
CA SER A 222 -17.36 3.34 16.11
C SER A 222 -16.95 1.86 16.11
N LEU A 223 -15.66 1.59 15.97
CA LEU A 223 -15.09 0.25 16.10
C LEU A 223 -14.39 0.14 17.44
N ARG A 224 -14.58 -0.98 18.17
CA ARG A 224 -14.02 -1.14 19.50
C ARG A 224 -13.59 -2.59 19.79
N ASP A 225 -12.43 -2.73 20.45
CA ASP A 225 -11.92 -3.99 20.99
C ASP A 225 -11.99 -5.13 19.97
N MET A 226 -11.48 -4.90 18.74
CA MET A 226 -11.59 -5.86 17.65
C MET A 226 -10.34 -5.91 16.77
N THR A 227 -10.18 -7.03 16.08
CA THR A 227 -9.15 -7.24 15.06
C THR A 227 -9.79 -7.36 13.67
N ILE A 228 -9.24 -6.66 12.70
CA ILE A 228 -9.59 -6.76 11.29
C ILE A 228 -8.40 -7.41 10.58
N ALA A 229 -8.52 -8.67 10.15
CA ALA A 229 -7.42 -9.42 9.54
C ALA A 229 -7.07 -8.94 8.11
N GLY A 230 -7.97 -8.24 7.44
CA GLY A 230 -7.73 -7.59 6.16
C GLY A 230 -7.63 -6.06 6.29
N ASP A 231 -7.96 -5.38 5.19
CA ASP A 231 -8.01 -3.92 5.16
C ASP A 231 -9.24 -3.37 5.90
N LEU A 232 -9.12 -2.14 6.45
CA LEU A 232 -10.27 -1.30 6.79
C LEU A 232 -10.42 -0.24 5.70
N ILE A 233 -11.57 -0.22 5.04
CA ILE A 233 -11.88 0.74 3.96
C ILE A 233 -12.92 1.74 4.43
N LEU A 234 -12.61 3.04 4.36
CA LEU A 234 -13.59 4.11 4.52
C LEU A 234 -14.04 4.58 3.14
N ALA A 235 -15.30 4.32 2.81
CA ALA A 235 -15.85 4.67 1.50
C ALA A 235 -16.01 6.18 1.32
N PRO A 236 -16.01 6.69 0.07
CA PRO A 236 -16.17 8.12 -0.22
C PRO A 236 -17.45 8.75 0.34
N GLY A 237 -18.48 7.94 0.58
CA GLY A 237 -19.75 8.42 1.15
C GLY A 237 -19.75 8.64 2.67
N VAL A 238 -18.69 8.24 3.37
CA VAL A 238 -18.58 8.49 4.81
C VAL A 238 -18.29 9.98 5.04
N SER A 239 -19.13 10.66 5.81
CA SER A 239 -19.00 12.09 6.16
C SER A 239 -19.03 12.34 7.67
N GLY A 240 -19.52 11.37 8.43
CA GLY A 240 -19.54 11.42 9.90
C GLY A 240 -18.28 10.81 10.51
N PRO A 241 -18.10 10.98 11.84
CA PRO A 241 -16.90 10.55 12.54
C PRO A 241 -16.73 9.03 12.52
N VAL A 242 -15.51 8.57 12.30
CA VAL A 242 -15.08 7.19 12.49
C VAL A 242 -14.16 7.11 13.68
N THR A 243 -14.50 6.29 14.68
CA THR A 243 -13.68 6.12 15.88
C THR A 243 -13.18 4.68 15.98
N LEU A 244 -11.90 4.53 16.28
CA LEU A 244 -11.19 3.26 16.38
C LEU A 244 -10.60 3.14 17.79
N ASN A 245 -11.30 2.42 18.66
CA ASN A 245 -10.93 2.26 20.06
C ASN A 245 -10.40 0.84 20.30
N ASN A 246 -9.10 0.69 20.56
CA ASN A 246 -8.44 -0.61 20.72
C ASN A 246 -8.74 -1.55 19.54
N VAL A 247 -8.55 -1.04 18.31
CA VAL A 247 -8.76 -1.77 17.06
C VAL A 247 -7.41 -2.10 16.43
N THR A 248 -7.21 -3.37 16.08
CA THR A 248 -6.04 -3.83 15.33
C THR A 248 -6.45 -4.08 13.89
N ILE A 249 -5.80 -3.40 12.92
CA ILE A 249 -5.96 -3.64 11.49
C ILE A 249 -4.69 -4.34 11.01
N GLN A 250 -4.80 -5.62 10.59
CA GLN A 250 -3.65 -6.39 10.09
C GLN A 250 -3.31 -6.06 8.63
N GLY A 251 -4.27 -5.57 7.87
CA GLY A 251 -4.08 -5.02 6.54
C GLY A 251 -3.81 -3.51 6.57
N ALA A 252 -4.27 -2.79 5.56
CA ALA A 252 -4.16 -1.34 5.44
C ALA A 252 -5.46 -0.62 5.81
N LEU A 253 -5.36 0.59 6.36
CA LEU A 253 -6.47 1.53 6.36
C LEU A 253 -6.49 2.27 5.02
N ARG A 254 -7.56 2.07 4.23
CA ARG A 254 -7.79 2.74 2.95
C ARG A 254 -8.88 3.78 3.12
N ASN A 255 -8.49 5.03 3.21
CA ASN A 255 -9.42 6.13 3.46
C ASN A 255 -9.74 6.89 2.17
N PHE A 256 -10.94 6.67 1.62
CA PHE A 256 -11.46 7.39 0.46
C PHE A 256 -12.49 8.46 0.83
N SER A 257 -12.83 8.58 2.12
CA SER A 257 -13.87 9.49 2.60
C SER A 257 -13.39 10.92 2.80
N GLY A 258 -12.10 11.10 3.05
CA GLY A 258 -11.54 12.36 3.54
C GLY A 258 -11.84 12.68 5.02
N VAL A 259 -12.52 11.77 5.73
CA VAL A 259 -12.75 11.86 7.17
C VAL A 259 -11.61 11.14 7.88
N GLU A 260 -10.84 11.85 8.69
CA GLU A 260 -9.78 11.25 9.48
C GLU A 260 -10.37 10.45 10.66
N PRO A 261 -10.09 9.15 10.79
CA PRO A 261 -10.57 8.37 11.92
C PRO A 261 -9.86 8.76 13.21
N THR A 262 -10.60 8.81 14.29
CA THR A 262 -10.06 9.10 15.62
C THR A 262 -9.66 7.79 16.30
N TRP A 263 -8.40 7.67 16.70
CA TRP A 263 -7.85 6.49 17.36
C TRP A 263 -7.83 6.65 18.88
N PHE A 264 -8.31 5.62 19.57
CA PHE A 264 -8.16 5.48 21.02
C PHE A 264 -7.50 4.13 21.29
N GLN A 265 -6.30 4.13 21.84
CA GLN A 265 -5.66 2.90 22.32
C GLN A 265 -5.78 2.83 23.83
N VAL A 266 -6.21 1.69 24.35
CA VAL A 266 -6.12 1.39 25.78
C VAL A 266 -4.67 1.01 26.06
N VAL A 267 -3.91 1.93 26.64
CA VAL A 267 -2.61 1.58 27.22
C VAL A 267 -2.91 0.66 28.42
N PRO A 268 -2.37 -0.57 28.50
CA PRO A 268 -2.54 -1.41 29.67
C PRO A 268 -1.97 -0.68 30.89
N THR A 269 -2.80 -0.28 31.82
CA THR A 269 -2.35 0.25 33.10
C THR A 269 -1.79 -0.91 33.91
N ASP A 270 -0.47 -0.88 34.13
CA ASP A 270 0.18 -1.73 35.15
C ASP A 270 -0.48 -1.44 36.52
N PRO A 271 -0.93 -2.45 37.29
CA PRO A 271 -1.70 -2.22 38.50
C PRO A 271 -0.86 -1.81 39.73
N GLN A 272 0.33 -1.26 39.57
CA GLN A 272 1.13 -0.78 40.72
C GLN A 272 1.88 0.52 40.47
N GLN A 273 1.16 1.67 40.56
CA GLN A 273 1.70 2.87 41.23
C GLN A 273 0.59 3.87 41.54
N PRO A 274 0.54 4.44 42.77
CA PRO A 274 -0.46 5.46 43.11
C PRO A 274 -0.15 6.78 42.41
N GLY A 275 -1.19 7.40 41.83
CA GLY A 275 -1.09 8.53 40.94
C GLY A 275 -0.53 9.81 41.57
N GLU A 276 0.30 10.50 40.80
CA GLU A 276 0.51 11.93 40.91
C GLU A 276 -0.58 12.69 40.11
N PRO A 277 -0.98 13.89 40.54
CA PRO A 277 -2.07 14.66 39.93
C PRO A 277 -1.64 15.16 38.54
N GLN A 278 -2.45 14.85 37.50
CA GLN A 278 -2.29 15.40 36.16
C GLN A 278 -2.45 16.91 36.16
N THR A 279 -1.41 17.62 35.75
CA THR A 279 -1.52 19.02 35.35
C THR A 279 -2.22 19.11 33.98
N PRO A 280 -3.04 20.16 33.74
CA PRO A 280 -3.72 20.34 32.46
C PRO A 280 -2.71 20.48 31.32
N GLU A 281 -2.95 19.76 30.21
CA GLU A 281 -2.14 19.89 29.00
C GLU A 281 -2.08 21.33 28.51
N THR A 282 -0.87 21.85 28.45
CA THR A 282 -0.56 23.11 27.79
C THR A 282 -0.73 22.88 26.27
N PRO A 283 -1.32 23.81 25.51
CA PRO A 283 -1.41 23.69 24.05
C PRO A 283 0.00 23.46 23.49
N ALA A 284 0.15 22.46 22.61
CA ALA A 284 1.41 22.16 21.94
C ALA A 284 1.99 23.44 21.33
N GLY A 285 3.20 23.79 21.71
CA GLY A 285 3.95 24.87 21.09
C GLY A 285 4.22 24.56 19.61
N PRO A 286 4.74 25.52 18.82
CA PRO A 286 5.12 25.25 17.45
C PRO A 286 6.10 24.08 17.42
N GLY A 287 5.83 23.04 16.60
CA GLY A 287 6.68 21.87 16.43
C GLY A 287 8.12 22.26 16.02
N ILE A 288 9.06 21.31 16.14
CA ILE A 288 10.48 21.53 15.81
C ILE A 288 10.60 22.00 14.37
N GLN A 289 11.23 23.17 14.18
CA GLN A 289 11.39 23.76 12.85
C GLN A 289 12.62 23.17 12.14
N PRO A 290 12.60 23.02 10.78
CA PRO A 290 13.74 22.51 10.03
C PRO A 290 15.08 23.21 10.34
N SER A 291 15.08 24.52 10.54
CA SER A 291 16.26 25.32 10.88
C SER A 291 16.85 25.00 12.25
N GLU A 292 16.11 24.32 13.13
CA GLU A 292 16.60 23.84 14.44
C GLU A 292 17.28 22.47 14.30
N VAL A 293 17.00 21.76 13.19
CA VAL A 293 17.52 20.41 12.92
C VAL A 293 18.82 20.48 12.11
N TYR A 294 18.87 21.28 11.04
CA TYR A 294 20.04 21.29 10.18
C TYR A 294 20.36 22.69 9.63
N THR A 295 21.60 22.85 9.18
CA THR A 295 22.04 24.00 8.39
C THR A 295 22.04 23.58 6.91
N PRO A 296 21.45 24.39 5.99
CA PRO A 296 21.48 24.08 4.58
C PRO A 296 22.90 23.86 4.03
N GLY A 297 23.00 22.92 3.09
CA GLY A 297 24.25 22.62 2.40
C GLY A 297 24.78 23.82 1.60
N VAL A 298 26.08 23.83 1.38
CA VAL A 298 26.74 24.90 0.63
C VAL A 298 26.59 24.66 -0.87
N THR A 299 25.94 25.58 -1.58
CA THR A 299 25.83 25.51 -3.04
C THR A 299 27.06 26.09 -3.72
N THR A 300 27.44 25.51 -4.87
CA THR A 300 28.56 26.01 -5.70
C THR A 300 28.18 27.26 -6.50
N GLY A 301 26.89 27.60 -6.59
CA GLY A 301 26.32 28.60 -7.49
C GLY A 301 25.98 28.05 -8.89
N GLU A 302 26.37 26.82 -9.19
CA GLU A 302 25.96 26.10 -10.40
C GLU A 302 24.60 25.44 -10.23
N THR A 303 23.92 25.18 -11.34
CA THR A 303 22.67 24.40 -11.39
C THR A 303 22.72 23.40 -12.53
N PHE A 304 21.86 22.38 -12.45
CA PHE A 304 21.57 21.49 -13.57
C PHE A 304 20.05 21.31 -13.72
N GLU A 305 19.63 20.94 -14.91
CA GLU A 305 18.20 20.73 -15.16
C GLU A 305 17.77 19.31 -14.81
N TYR A 306 16.69 19.20 -14.01
CA TYR A 306 15.97 17.96 -13.75
C TYR A 306 14.47 18.25 -13.70
N ASP A 307 13.65 17.51 -14.43
CA ASP A 307 12.19 17.68 -14.49
C ASP A 307 11.78 19.16 -14.74
N LYS A 308 12.44 19.81 -15.72
CA LYS A 308 12.24 21.23 -16.07
C LYS A 308 12.52 22.23 -14.94
N ARG A 309 13.23 21.81 -13.89
CA ARG A 309 13.63 22.63 -12.74
C ARG A 309 15.14 22.80 -12.74
N GLN A 310 15.61 23.95 -12.26
CA GLN A 310 17.03 24.21 -12.03
C GLN A 310 17.37 23.74 -10.62
N ILE A 311 18.13 22.66 -10.51
CA ILE A 311 18.54 22.05 -9.25
C ILE A 311 19.91 22.58 -8.87
N PRO A 312 20.11 23.09 -7.64
CA PRO A 312 21.42 23.58 -7.20
C PRO A 312 22.44 22.45 -7.10
N VAL A 313 23.69 22.77 -7.40
CA VAL A 313 24.85 21.90 -7.17
C VAL A 313 25.44 22.21 -5.80
N TYR A 314 25.62 21.18 -4.98
CA TYR A 314 26.15 21.29 -3.63
C TYR A 314 27.65 21.00 -3.60
N ALA A 315 28.41 21.82 -2.89
CA ALA A 315 29.85 21.66 -2.73
C ALA A 315 30.21 20.53 -1.75
N ASP A 316 29.31 20.22 -0.82
CA ASP A 316 29.49 19.22 0.23
C ASP A 316 29.11 17.80 -0.24
N ALA A 317 28.54 17.65 -1.46
CA ALA A 317 28.16 16.37 -2.03
C ALA A 317 29.08 15.98 -3.17
N GLU A 318 29.84 14.91 -2.97
CA GLU A 318 30.83 14.43 -3.94
C GLU A 318 30.17 13.95 -5.25
N PRO A 319 30.74 14.28 -6.42
CA PRO A 319 30.23 13.80 -7.70
C PRO A 319 30.40 12.29 -7.83
N ILE A 320 29.43 11.63 -8.50
CA ILE A 320 29.50 10.20 -8.80
C ILE A 320 30.74 9.87 -9.64
N GLN A 321 31.37 8.74 -9.33
CA GLN A 321 32.55 8.23 -10.04
C GLN A 321 32.32 6.84 -10.65
N LEU A 322 31.12 6.60 -11.15
CA LEU A 322 30.73 5.40 -11.88
C LEU A 322 30.37 5.78 -13.31
N TYR A 323 30.90 5.08 -14.29
CA TYR A 323 30.87 5.49 -15.68
C TYR A 323 30.39 4.38 -16.61
N GLU A 324 30.15 4.75 -17.86
CA GLU A 324 29.89 3.82 -18.94
C GLU A 324 31.07 2.85 -19.10
N GLY A 325 30.76 1.54 -19.20
CA GLY A 325 31.75 0.48 -19.26
C GLY A 325 32.20 -0.10 -17.93
N ASP A 326 31.83 0.53 -16.80
CA ASP A 326 32.15 0.01 -15.48
C ASP A 326 31.27 -1.20 -15.07
N PHE A 327 30.23 -1.54 -15.86
CA PHE A 327 29.29 -2.59 -15.52
C PHE A 327 28.96 -3.51 -16.69
N VAL A 328 28.78 -4.80 -16.39
CA VAL A 328 28.29 -5.81 -17.32
C VAL A 328 27.27 -6.71 -16.64
N TRP A 329 26.30 -7.23 -17.39
CA TRP A 329 25.44 -8.29 -16.90
C TRP A 329 26.19 -9.61 -16.80
N ASN A 330 25.84 -10.42 -15.77
CA ASN A 330 26.28 -11.82 -15.73
C ASN A 330 25.66 -12.64 -16.89
N ASP A 331 26.06 -13.91 -17.02
CA ASP A 331 25.62 -14.78 -18.12
C ASP A 331 24.08 -15.05 -18.07
N THR A 332 23.45 -14.96 -16.93
CA THR A 332 21.99 -15.13 -16.75
C THR A 332 21.21 -13.84 -16.99
N GLY A 333 21.87 -12.69 -16.98
CA GLY A 333 21.26 -11.39 -17.24
C GLY A 333 20.41 -10.83 -16.08
N ASP A 334 20.58 -11.36 -14.87
CA ASP A 334 19.84 -10.96 -13.68
C ASP A 334 20.71 -10.27 -12.61
N ARG A 335 22.04 -10.29 -12.76
CA ARG A 335 22.99 -9.61 -11.85
C ARG A 335 23.93 -8.69 -12.61
N LEU A 336 24.08 -7.50 -12.08
CA LEU A 336 25.04 -6.52 -12.59
C LEU A 336 26.38 -6.71 -11.89
N ILE A 337 27.46 -6.78 -12.66
CA ILE A 337 28.83 -6.95 -12.18
C ILE A 337 29.58 -5.65 -12.44
N TYR A 338 30.20 -5.10 -11.40
CA TYR A 338 31.13 -3.99 -11.54
C TYR A 338 32.50 -4.49 -12.03
N THR A 339 33.01 -3.89 -13.09
CA THR A 339 34.29 -4.23 -13.72
C THR A 339 35.32 -3.11 -13.67
N GLY A 340 34.93 -1.97 -13.06
CA GLY A 340 35.83 -0.83 -12.87
C GLY A 340 36.92 -1.09 -11.82
N ASP A 341 37.83 -0.17 -11.67
CA ASP A 341 39.02 -0.29 -10.81
C ASP A 341 38.99 0.60 -9.54
N ARG A 342 37.92 1.39 -9.35
CA ARG A 342 37.80 2.36 -8.23
C ARG A 342 37.26 1.74 -6.97
N TYR A 343 36.42 0.72 -7.09
CA TYR A 343 35.69 0.13 -5.97
C TYR A 343 35.84 -1.39 -5.95
N ARG A 344 35.82 -1.95 -4.76
CA ARG A 344 35.40 -3.31 -4.55
C ARG A 344 33.88 -3.28 -4.34
N THR A 345 33.17 -4.18 -4.98
CA THR A 345 31.71 -4.29 -4.79
C THR A 345 31.34 -5.54 -4.02
N ARG A 346 30.23 -5.46 -3.30
CA ARG A 346 29.57 -6.59 -2.67
C ARG A 346 28.13 -6.67 -3.20
N PHE A 347 27.67 -7.89 -3.42
CA PHE A 347 26.31 -8.17 -3.86
C PHE A 347 25.40 -8.39 -2.65
N GLY A 348 24.24 -7.77 -2.64
CA GLY A 348 23.25 -7.91 -1.58
C GLY A 348 21.82 -7.84 -2.08
N VAL A 349 20.91 -8.08 -1.17
CA VAL A 349 19.46 -8.05 -1.41
C VAL A 349 18.76 -7.19 -0.37
N ASP A 350 17.59 -6.68 -0.71
CA ASP A 350 16.68 -6.16 0.30
C ASP A 350 15.36 -6.94 0.30
N VAL A 351 14.85 -7.19 1.48
CA VAL A 351 13.71 -8.09 1.70
C VAL A 351 12.72 -7.51 2.71
N SER A 352 11.48 -7.92 2.56
CA SER A 352 10.39 -7.61 3.48
C SER A 352 9.51 -8.85 3.69
N ALA A 353 8.44 -8.72 4.42
CA ALA A 353 7.39 -9.75 4.53
C ALA A 353 6.91 -10.28 3.16
N TYR A 354 7.12 -9.51 2.09
CA TYR A 354 6.73 -9.90 0.75
C TYR A 354 7.43 -11.19 0.29
N GLN A 355 8.76 -11.26 0.44
CA GLN A 355 9.55 -12.43 0.05
C GLN A 355 9.22 -13.67 0.90
N ASN A 356 8.90 -13.47 2.18
CA ASN A 356 8.47 -14.57 3.05
C ASN A 356 7.11 -15.13 2.64
N ARG A 357 6.14 -14.25 2.34
CA ARG A 357 4.78 -14.65 1.93
C ARG A 357 4.74 -15.33 0.57
N ALA A 358 5.68 -15.04 -0.31
CA ALA A 358 5.80 -15.69 -1.62
C ALA A 358 6.24 -17.16 -1.53
N GLY A 359 6.84 -17.59 -0.41
CA GLY A 359 7.31 -18.96 -0.18
C GLY A 359 6.31 -19.84 0.56
N GLU A 360 6.24 -21.13 0.22
CA GLU A 360 5.39 -22.11 0.93
C GLU A 360 5.73 -22.22 2.43
N THR A 361 7.02 -22.11 2.77
CA THR A 361 7.52 -22.21 4.15
C THR A 361 7.42 -20.89 4.91
N LYS A 362 7.15 -19.77 4.23
CA LYS A 362 7.20 -18.40 4.78
C LYS A 362 8.54 -18.05 5.44
N THR A 363 9.62 -18.72 5.02
CA THR A 363 10.98 -18.50 5.52
C THR A 363 11.93 -18.33 4.33
N ILE A 364 12.96 -17.51 4.52
CA ILE A 364 14.08 -17.40 3.58
C ILE A 364 15.16 -18.39 4.00
N ASP A 365 15.69 -19.16 3.06
CA ASP A 365 16.88 -19.99 3.27
C ASP A 365 18.14 -19.14 3.07
N TRP A 366 18.57 -18.51 4.15
CA TRP A 366 19.70 -17.59 4.15
C TRP A 366 21.05 -18.29 3.89
N GLU A 367 21.19 -19.59 4.20
CA GLU A 367 22.38 -20.34 3.83
C GLU A 367 22.47 -20.53 2.31
N ALA A 368 21.33 -20.86 1.67
CA ALA A 368 21.27 -20.94 0.22
C ALA A 368 21.55 -19.57 -0.44
N ALA A 369 20.99 -18.48 0.10
CA ALA A 369 21.25 -17.12 -0.39
C ALA A 369 22.73 -16.74 -0.27
N ARG A 370 23.36 -17.03 0.87
CA ARG A 370 24.79 -16.83 1.08
C ARG A 370 25.63 -17.61 0.07
N ASN A 371 25.32 -18.89 -0.15
CA ASN A 371 26.01 -19.73 -1.10
C ASN A 371 25.83 -19.29 -2.55
N ASP A 372 24.75 -18.57 -2.84
CA ASP A 372 24.46 -17.93 -4.13
C ASP A 372 25.12 -16.55 -4.28
N GLY A 373 25.92 -16.13 -3.31
CA GLY A 373 26.76 -14.93 -3.37
C GLY A 373 26.20 -13.70 -2.67
N VAL A 374 25.14 -13.80 -1.90
CA VAL A 374 24.65 -12.67 -1.07
C VAL A 374 25.64 -12.42 0.07
N GLU A 375 26.21 -11.21 0.10
CA GLU A 375 27.17 -10.78 1.12
C GLU A 375 26.56 -9.84 2.16
N PHE A 376 25.48 -9.11 1.79
CA PHE A 376 24.72 -8.27 2.72
C PHE A 376 23.22 -8.34 2.43
N ALA A 377 22.41 -8.06 3.43
CA ALA A 377 20.96 -7.96 3.33
C ALA A 377 20.44 -6.71 4.05
N MET A 378 19.49 -6.01 3.43
CA MET A 378 18.72 -4.94 4.06
C MET A 378 17.31 -5.49 4.36
N VAL A 379 16.97 -5.62 5.64
CA VAL A 379 15.69 -6.21 6.06
C VAL A 379 14.71 -5.10 6.45
N ARG A 380 13.51 -5.10 5.87
CA ARG A 380 12.49 -4.16 6.34
C ARG A 380 12.12 -4.45 7.78
N ILE A 381 12.45 -3.54 8.68
CA ILE A 381 12.13 -3.70 10.10
C ILE A 381 10.71 -3.21 10.42
N GLY A 382 10.21 -2.25 9.68
CA GLY A 382 8.88 -1.70 9.86
C GLY A 382 8.56 -0.62 8.85
N PHE A 383 7.40 -0.01 9.03
CA PHE A 383 6.92 1.04 8.14
C PHE A 383 5.93 1.96 8.85
N ARG A 384 5.88 3.23 8.40
CA ARG A 384 4.75 4.12 8.68
C ARG A 384 3.78 4.09 7.50
N GLY A 385 2.49 3.91 7.76
CA GLY A 385 1.46 3.85 6.74
C GLY A 385 1.39 5.13 5.91
N THR A 386 1.34 5.00 4.58
CA THR A 386 1.38 6.10 3.60
C THR A 386 0.21 7.07 3.71
N SER A 387 -0.92 6.62 4.24
CA SER A 387 -2.14 7.42 4.45
C SER A 387 -2.49 7.57 5.93
N THR A 388 -2.25 6.53 6.74
CA THR A 388 -2.66 6.50 8.15
C THR A 388 -1.67 7.16 9.09
N GLY A 389 -0.38 7.21 8.72
CA GLY A 389 0.68 7.62 9.62
C GLY A 389 0.96 6.64 10.78
N ALA A 390 0.26 5.50 10.86
CA ALA A 390 0.50 4.50 11.89
C ALA A 390 1.82 3.77 11.65
N ILE A 391 2.59 3.56 12.73
CA ILE A 391 3.83 2.80 12.69
C ILE A 391 3.55 1.32 12.95
N ASN A 392 4.17 0.45 12.14
CA ASN A 392 4.03 -1.00 12.23
C ASN A 392 5.39 -1.68 12.06
N ALA A 393 5.60 -2.78 12.77
CA ALA A 393 6.71 -3.68 12.49
C ALA A 393 6.42 -4.51 11.22
N ASP A 394 7.46 -4.88 10.47
CA ASP A 394 7.31 -5.89 9.44
C ASP A 394 7.09 -7.27 10.08
N GLU A 395 6.15 -8.05 9.57
CA GLU A 395 5.73 -9.32 10.17
C GLU A 395 6.89 -10.32 10.36
N TYR A 396 7.90 -10.27 9.48
CA TYR A 396 8.99 -11.23 9.44
C TYR A 396 10.36 -10.63 9.76
N TYR A 397 10.42 -9.38 10.25
CA TYR A 397 11.69 -8.68 10.46
C TYR A 397 12.65 -9.48 11.36
N ALA A 398 12.17 -9.99 12.49
CA ALA A 398 12.97 -10.69 13.48
C ALA A 398 13.61 -11.96 12.90
N GLN A 399 12.79 -12.85 12.29
CA GLN A 399 13.34 -14.07 11.70
C GLN A 399 14.28 -13.80 10.51
N ASN A 400 14.05 -12.72 9.74
CA ASN A 400 14.93 -12.38 8.63
C ASN A 400 16.27 -11.81 9.11
N ILE A 401 16.27 -10.95 10.13
CA ILE A 401 17.50 -10.46 10.77
C ILE A 401 18.31 -11.64 11.34
N ASP A 402 17.68 -12.43 12.22
CA ASP A 402 18.34 -13.52 12.92
C ASP A 402 18.85 -14.58 11.93
N GLY A 403 18.06 -14.91 10.88
CA GLY A 403 18.45 -15.86 9.86
C GLY A 403 19.62 -15.40 9.01
N ALA A 404 19.62 -14.14 8.54
CA ALA A 404 20.71 -13.56 7.75
C ALA A 404 22.01 -13.47 8.57
N MET A 405 21.91 -13.00 9.81
CA MET A 405 23.06 -12.94 10.74
C MET A 405 23.63 -14.32 11.04
N ALA A 406 22.78 -15.33 11.28
CA ALA A 406 23.21 -16.71 11.52
C ALA A 406 23.91 -17.33 10.30
N ALA A 407 23.49 -16.98 9.07
CA ALA A 407 24.17 -17.38 7.84
C ALA A 407 25.49 -16.61 7.59
N GLY A 408 25.84 -15.63 8.43
CA GLY A 408 27.04 -14.80 8.27
C GLY A 408 26.95 -13.78 7.14
N ILE A 409 25.73 -13.35 6.80
CA ILE A 409 25.43 -12.24 5.89
C ILE A 409 25.45 -10.94 6.71
N GLU A 410 26.13 -9.90 6.23
CA GLU A 410 26.04 -8.57 6.87
C GLU A 410 24.59 -8.08 6.77
N THR A 411 23.99 -7.76 7.92
CA THR A 411 22.58 -7.47 7.99
C THR A 411 22.37 -6.04 8.49
N GLY A 412 21.80 -5.20 7.62
CA GLY A 412 21.21 -3.92 7.93
C GLY A 412 19.68 -3.99 7.90
N VAL A 413 19.06 -2.89 8.28
CA VAL A 413 17.59 -2.78 8.26
C VAL A 413 17.16 -1.49 7.57
N TYR A 414 15.92 -1.47 7.04
CA TYR A 414 15.32 -0.25 6.57
C TYR A 414 13.91 -0.07 7.13
N PHE A 415 13.57 1.18 7.37
CA PHE A 415 12.23 1.57 7.79
C PHE A 415 11.57 2.38 6.69
N PHE A 416 10.45 1.88 6.15
CA PHE A 416 9.67 2.62 5.17
C PHE A 416 8.97 3.80 5.87
N ALA A 417 9.55 4.97 5.69
CA ALA A 417 9.25 6.17 6.44
C ALA A 417 8.23 7.06 5.72
N GLN A 418 7.33 7.65 6.48
CA GLN A 418 6.32 8.57 5.98
C GLN A 418 6.15 9.77 6.93
N ALA A 419 7.19 10.15 7.65
CA ALA A 419 7.17 11.33 8.51
C ALA A 419 6.94 12.62 7.72
N ILE A 420 6.10 13.50 8.25
CA ILE A 420 5.82 14.84 7.73
C ILE A 420 6.23 15.94 8.72
N THR A 421 6.69 15.58 9.91
CA THR A 421 7.30 16.45 10.92
C THR A 421 8.55 15.81 11.49
N VAL A 422 9.39 16.62 12.13
CA VAL A 422 10.63 16.17 12.78
C VAL A 422 10.33 15.20 13.92
N GLU A 423 9.28 15.48 14.70
CA GLU A 423 8.86 14.63 15.82
C GLU A 423 8.46 13.23 15.34
N GLU A 424 7.75 13.16 14.22
CA GLU A 424 7.38 11.87 13.61
C GLU A 424 8.60 11.08 13.14
N ALA A 425 9.61 11.76 12.57
CA ALA A 425 10.85 11.10 12.16
C ALA A 425 11.65 10.57 13.36
N ILE A 426 11.65 11.28 14.48
CA ILE A 426 12.23 10.81 15.75
C ILE A 426 11.44 9.61 16.27
N GLU A 427 10.10 9.63 16.21
CA GLU A 427 9.24 8.52 16.60
C GLU A 427 9.53 7.26 15.75
N GLU A 428 9.73 7.42 14.43
CA GLU A 428 10.13 6.32 13.54
C GLU A 428 11.49 5.73 13.95
N ALA A 429 12.47 6.57 14.24
CA ALA A 429 13.78 6.13 14.70
C ALA A 429 13.71 5.42 16.06
N ASP A 430 12.96 5.96 17.04
CA ASP A 430 12.79 5.34 18.36
C ASP A 430 12.08 3.98 18.26
N PHE A 431 11.12 3.83 17.35
CA PHE A 431 10.47 2.56 17.06
C PHE A 431 11.47 1.54 16.53
N VAL A 432 12.30 1.91 15.55
CA VAL A 432 13.35 1.03 14.99
C VAL A 432 14.35 0.61 16.09
N ILE A 433 14.82 1.56 16.87
CA ILE A 433 15.73 1.30 18.00
C ILE A 433 15.08 0.36 19.03
N GLY A 434 13.77 0.53 19.28
CA GLY A 434 13.00 -0.35 20.16
C GLY A 434 13.01 -1.81 19.69
N LEU A 435 12.77 -2.03 18.39
CA LEU A 435 12.76 -3.37 17.80
C LEU A 435 14.16 -4.01 17.76
N LEU A 436 15.22 -3.21 17.57
CA LEU A 436 16.60 -3.71 17.51
C LEU A 436 17.20 -4.09 18.89
N ARG A 437 16.51 -3.84 20.01
CA ARG A 437 17.04 -4.19 21.34
C ARG A 437 17.27 -5.69 21.53
N ASP A 438 16.45 -6.50 20.87
CA ASP A 438 16.47 -7.95 21.00
C ASP A 438 17.14 -8.63 19.79
N HIS A 439 17.67 -7.87 18.83
CA HIS A 439 18.29 -8.37 17.60
C HIS A 439 19.60 -7.65 17.31
N GLU A 440 20.65 -8.42 17.04
CA GLU A 440 21.94 -7.86 16.62
C GLU A 440 21.94 -7.62 15.10
N ILE A 441 22.47 -6.48 14.69
CA ILE A 441 22.79 -6.14 13.30
C ILE A 441 24.22 -5.62 13.20
N ASN A 442 24.85 -5.80 12.05
CA ASN A 442 26.20 -5.32 11.76
C ASN A 442 26.29 -4.47 10.48
N GLY A 443 25.13 -4.22 9.85
CA GLY A 443 24.92 -3.32 8.74
C GLY A 443 24.21 -2.02 9.17
N PRO A 444 23.90 -1.14 8.21
CA PRO A 444 23.28 0.17 8.49
C PRO A 444 21.79 0.09 8.78
N VAL A 445 21.26 1.21 9.31
CA VAL A 445 19.82 1.46 9.49
C VAL A 445 19.39 2.54 8.50
N ALA A 446 18.56 2.18 7.52
CA ALA A 446 18.18 3.08 6.45
C ALA A 446 16.82 3.75 6.70
N TYR A 447 16.79 5.07 6.45
CA TYR A 447 15.59 5.88 6.34
C TYR A 447 15.11 5.83 4.90
N ASP A 448 14.03 5.10 4.65
CA ASP A 448 13.42 4.89 3.34
C ASP A 448 12.14 5.73 3.23
N TRP A 449 12.32 7.00 2.82
CA TRP A 449 11.23 7.96 2.67
C TRP A 449 10.85 8.12 1.20
N GLU A 450 9.72 7.53 0.81
CA GLU A 450 9.28 7.49 -0.57
C GLU A 450 7.96 8.22 -0.81
N MET A 451 7.82 8.73 -2.04
CA MET A 451 6.63 9.39 -2.52
C MET A 451 6.33 8.97 -3.95
N HIS A 452 5.39 8.05 -4.14
CA HIS A 452 5.03 7.59 -5.48
C HIS A 452 3.92 8.41 -6.15
N ASN A 453 2.98 8.96 -5.37
CA ASN A 453 1.87 9.73 -5.91
C ASN A 453 1.27 10.69 -4.86
N SER A 454 0.25 11.46 -5.26
CA SER A 454 -0.39 12.47 -4.41
C SER A 454 -1.23 11.91 -3.24
N THR A 455 -1.41 10.59 -3.15
CA THR A 455 -2.13 9.97 -2.04
C THR A 455 -1.23 9.67 -0.84
N TYR A 456 0.10 9.73 -1.03
CA TYR A 456 1.05 9.58 0.07
C TYR A 456 1.00 10.80 0.98
N ARG A 457 0.94 10.58 2.29
CA ARG A 457 0.87 11.68 3.27
C ARG A 457 2.03 12.67 3.15
N VAL A 458 3.18 12.20 2.70
CA VAL A 458 4.39 12.99 2.47
C VAL A 458 4.35 13.86 1.21
N TYR A 459 3.33 13.75 0.36
CA TYR A 459 3.27 14.45 -0.94
C TYR A 459 3.42 15.96 -0.82
N GLY A 460 2.75 16.58 0.16
CA GLY A 460 2.79 18.02 0.43
C GLY A 460 3.98 18.51 1.26
N THR A 461 4.85 17.60 1.73
CA THR A 461 6.00 17.98 2.58
C THR A 461 6.97 18.86 1.81
N THR A 462 7.39 19.98 2.43
CA THR A 462 8.39 20.88 1.81
C THR A 462 9.76 20.23 1.78
N PRO A 463 10.67 20.64 0.87
CA PRO A 463 12.04 20.12 0.83
C PRO A 463 12.78 20.29 2.16
N GLU A 464 12.60 21.43 2.82
CA GLU A 464 13.23 21.70 4.10
C GLU A 464 12.76 20.74 5.19
N MET A 465 11.46 20.46 5.25
CA MET A 465 10.90 19.54 6.22
C MET A 465 11.30 18.08 5.92
N ALA A 466 11.28 17.67 4.65
CA ALA A 466 11.72 16.33 4.25
C ALA A 466 13.19 16.09 4.63
N THR A 467 14.07 17.07 4.36
CA THR A 467 15.48 17.04 4.75
C THR A 467 15.62 16.97 6.28
N ALA A 468 14.86 17.79 7.02
CA ALA A 468 14.90 17.80 8.48
C ALA A 468 14.46 16.46 9.07
N CYS A 469 13.42 15.83 8.52
CA CYS A 469 12.97 14.50 8.94
C CYS A 469 14.07 13.44 8.73
N ALA A 470 14.69 13.40 7.54
CA ALA A 470 15.76 12.45 7.26
C ALA A 470 16.95 12.62 8.23
N ILE A 471 17.36 13.86 8.47
CA ILE A 471 18.49 14.16 9.38
C ILE A 471 18.12 13.85 10.83
N ALA A 472 16.91 14.15 11.28
CA ALA A 472 16.46 13.85 12.63
C ALA A 472 16.45 12.34 12.90
N PHE A 473 15.90 11.55 11.97
CA PHE A 473 15.95 10.09 12.02
C PHE A 473 17.40 9.61 12.11
N CYS A 474 18.26 10.02 11.16
CA CYS A 474 19.66 9.58 11.10
C CYS A 474 20.44 9.94 12.37
N ARG A 475 20.26 11.13 12.93
CA ARG A 475 20.89 11.51 14.20
C ARG A 475 20.43 10.62 15.34
N ARG A 476 19.12 10.35 15.43
CA ARG A 476 18.59 9.53 16.49
C ARG A 476 19.09 8.07 16.42
N ILE A 477 19.24 7.54 15.21
CA ILE A 477 19.86 6.23 14.94
C ILE A 477 21.34 6.25 15.35
N GLN A 478 22.08 7.31 15.00
CA GLN A 478 23.50 7.46 15.35
C GLN A 478 23.71 7.59 16.87
N GLU A 479 22.87 8.34 17.58
CA GLU A 479 22.89 8.45 19.04
C GLU A 479 22.68 7.10 19.74
N ALA A 480 21.94 6.19 19.12
CA ALA A 480 21.75 4.83 19.61
C ALA A 480 22.91 3.87 19.26
N GLY A 481 23.94 4.34 18.55
CA GLY A 481 25.14 3.59 18.22
C GLY A 481 25.07 2.82 16.89
N TYR A 482 24.06 3.04 16.07
CA TYR A 482 23.94 2.42 14.73
C TYR A 482 24.45 3.35 13.64
N THR A 483 24.79 2.78 12.48
CA THR A 483 25.20 3.53 11.30
C THR A 483 23.97 3.94 10.50
N PRO A 484 23.65 5.24 10.38
CA PRO A 484 22.48 5.68 9.61
C PRO A 484 22.78 5.69 8.11
N MET A 485 21.71 5.46 7.32
CA MET A 485 21.70 5.51 5.86
C MET A 485 20.43 6.20 5.37
N ILE A 486 20.48 6.84 4.21
CA ILE A 486 19.31 7.42 3.55
C ILE A 486 19.10 6.72 2.21
N TYR A 487 17.89 6.13 2.03
CA TYR A 487 17.43 5.65 0.73
C TYR A 487 16.62 6.73 0.04
N ALA A 488 16.95 7.03 -1.22
CA ALA A 488 16.24 8.04 -1.98
C ALA A 488 16.38 7.83 -3.50
N GLY A 489 15.26 7.72 -4.20
CA GLY A 489 15.22 7.76 -5.66
C GLY A 489 15.49 9.16 -6.21
N THR A 490 15.75 9.28 -7.52
CA THR A 490 16.18 10.52 -8.20
C THR A 490 15.28 11.72 -7.89
N TYR A 491 13.96 11.53 -7.93
CA TYR A 491 13.02 12.63 -7.67
C TYR A 491 13.14 13.14 -6.22
N VAL A 492 13.13 12.24 -5.25
CA VAL A 492 13.26 12.59 -3.83
C VAL A 492 14.61 13.25 -3.58
N SER A 493 15.69 12.68 -4.10
CA SER A 493 17.04 13.20 -3.99
C SER A 493 17.15 14.65 -4.48
N TYR A 494 16.60 14.97 -5.65
CA TYR A 494 16.79 16.29 -6.24
C TYR A 494 15.72 17.32 -5.85
N ILE A 495 14.50 16.87 -5.54
CA ILE A 495 13.37 17.77 -5.33
C ILE A 495 12.99 17.91 -3.85
N LYS A 496 13.33 16.91 -3.03
CA LYS A 496 12.91 16.87 -1.63
C LYS A 496 14.07 16.97 -0.65
N TYR A 497 15.30 16.64 -1.06
CA TYR A 497 16.43 16.68 -0.15
C TYR A 497 17.46 17.76 -0.51
N ASP A 498 17.96 18.42 0.51
CA ASP A 498 19.20 19.20 0.47
C ASP A 498 20.38 18.22 0.48
N GLN A 499 20.96 17.99 -0.72
CA GLN A 499 22.01 17.00 -0.93
C GLN A 499 23.29 17.32 -0.16
N GLY A 500 23.58 18.60 0.08
CA GLY A 500 24.72 19.00 0.91
C GLY A 500 24.51 18.67 2.38
N ALA A 501 23.29 18.88 2.89
CA ALA A 501 22.97 18.62 4.30
C ALA A 501 22.91 17.11 4.64
N ILE A 502 22.52 16.26 3.68
CA ILE A 502 22.45 14.80 3.88
C ILE A 502 23.75 14.06 3.50
N ALA A 503 24.69 14.72 2.82
CA ALA A 503 25.96 14.13 2.38
C ALA A 503 26.80 13.41 3.47
N PRO A 504 26.72 13.74 4.77
CA PRO A 504 27.43 13.01 5.82
C PRO A 504 26.92 11.60 6.10
N TYR A 505 25.74 11.23 5.61
CA TYR A 505 25.14 9.92 5.83
C TYR A 505 25.39 8.98 4.65
N LEU A 506 25.43 7.65 4.92
CA LEU A 506 25.48 6.67 3.85
C LEU A 506 24.27 6.83 2.92
N SER A 507 24.49 6.63 1.64
CA SER A 507 23.45 6.80 0.62
C SER A 507 23.13 5.47 -0.08
N TRP A 508 21.84 5.20 -0.23
CA TRP A 508 21.31 4.05 -0.94
C TRP A 508 20.34 4.54 -2.03
N TYR A 509 20.70 4.26 -3.27
CA TYR A 509 20.04 4.85 -4.42
C TYR A 509 19.39 3.78 -5.32
N PRO A 510 18.07 3.84 -5.59
CA PRO A 510 17.40 2.98 -6.56
C PRO A 510 17.43 3.57 -7.96
N GLU A 511 17.93 2.82 -8.89
CA GLU A 511 17.77 3.07 -10.32
C GLU A 511 17.86 1.75 -11.08
N TYR A 512 16.71 1.21 -11.49
CA TYR A 512 16.61 -0.12 -12.05
C TYR A 512 17.15 -0.18 -13.47
N LYS A 513 17.93 -1.22 -13.75
CA LYS A 513 18.51 -1.52 -15.05
C LYS A 513 17.99 -2.85 -15.57
N SER A 514 17.97 -2.97 -16.89
CA SER A 514 17.62 -4.19 -17.62
C SER A 514 18.60 -4.39 -18.77
N ALA A 515 18.55 -5.55 -19.42
CA ALA A 515 19.38 -5.83 -20.59
C ALA A 515 19.14 -4.85 -21.76
N SER A 516 18.00 -4.16 -21.80
CA SER A 516 17.67 -3.13 -22.79
C SER A 516 18.02 -1.71 -22.37
N SER A 517 18.58 -1.51 -21.16
CA SER A 517 18.98 -0.19 -20.70
C SER A 517 20.16 0.34 -21.51
N GLU A 518 20.06 1.55 -22.05
CA GLU A 518 21.14 2.22 -22.79
C GLU A 518 22.37 2.48 -21.92
N LYS A 519 22.14 2.73 -20.63
CA LYS A 519 23.19 3.02 -19.66
C LYS A 519 23.12 2.02 -18.52
N LEU A 520 24.17 1.26 -18.33
CA LEU A 520 24.28 0.25 -17.26
C LEU A 520 24.89 0.81 -15.96
N TYR A 521 25.10 2.11 -15.87
CA TYR A 521 25.61 2.80 -14.68
C TYR A 521 24.51 3.72 -14.11
N PRO A 522 24.58 4.06 -12.81
CA PRO A 522 23.61 4.98 -12.21
C PRO A 522 23.76 6.38 -12.78
N THR A 523 22.64 7.08 -12.96
CA THR A 523 22.61 8.42 -13.61
C THR A 523 22.46 9.56 -12.64
N ILE A 524 22.42 9.28 -11.32
CA ILE A 524 22.44 10.32 -10.30
C ILE A 524 23.75 11.11 -10.34
N ARG A 525 23.69 12.38 -9.94
CA ARG A 525 24.87 13.27 -9.97
C ARG A 525 25.87 13.00 -8.86
N TYR A 526 25.41 12.56 -7.70
CA TYR A 526 26.22 12.47 -6.49
C TYR A 526 26.66 11.03 -6.20
N GLN A 527 27.78 10.90 -5.48
CA GLN A 527 28.31 9.61 -5.05
C GLN A 527 27.29 8.89 -4.18
N MET A 528 27.26 7.57 -4.27
CA MET A 528 26.45 6.69 -3.45
C MET A 528 27.29 5.54 -2.90
N ASP A 529 26.83 4.99 -1.76
CA ASP A 529 27.45 3.83 -1.14
C ASP A 529 26.79 2.51 -1.56
N TYR A 530 25.47 2.55 -1.81
CA TYR A 530 24.67 1.40 -2.23
C TYR A 530 23.80 1.76 -3.44
N TRP A 531 23.69 0.84 -4.37
CA TRP A 531 22.85 0.98 -5.54
C TRP A 531 21.90 -0.21 -5.67
N GLN A 532 20.59 0.03 -5.56
CA GLN A 532 19.53 -0.92 -5.89
C GLN A 532 19.31 -0.87 -7.41
N PHE A 533 19.87 -1.84 -8.12
CA PHE A 533 19.94 -1.80 -9.60
C PHE A 533 18.81 -2.58 -10.29
N THR A 534 18.07 -3.43 -9.57
CA THR A 534 16.93 -4.19 -10.11
C THR A 534 15.98 -4.62 -8.99
N SER A 535 14.70 -4.75 -9.34
CA SER A 535 13.64 -5.35 -8.49
C SER A 535 13.25 -6.74 -8.96
N SER A 536 14.09 -7.41 -9.76
CA SER A 536 13.72 -8.63 -10.50
C SER A 536 14.78 -9.72 -10.45
N CYS A 537 15.69 -9.68 -9.48
CA CYS A 537 16.74 -10.69 -9.33
C CYS A 537 16.15 -12.01 -8.81
N THR A 538 16.76 -13.12 -9.22
CA THR A 538 16.51 -14.44 -8.63
C THR A 538 17.69 -14.82 -7.76
N VAL A 539 17.41 -15.21 -6.51
CA VAL A 539 18.44 -15.63 -5.54
C VAL A 539 18.01 -16.96 -4.92
N ALA A 540 18.92 -17.91 -4.89
CA ALA A 540 18.66 -19.22 -4.25
C ALA A 540 18.25 -19.01 -2.78
N GLY A 541 17.24 -19.71 -2.31
CA GLY A 541 16.73 -19.60 -0.94
C GLY A 541 15.71 -18.48 -0.71
N ILE A 542 15.52 -17.55 -1.67
CA ILE A 542 14.50 -16.51 -1.62
C ILE A 542 13.42 -16.82 -2.64
N SER A 543 12.18 -16.89 -2.18
CA SER A 543 11.05 -17.18 -3.06
C SER A 543 10.62 -15.97 -3.86
N GLY A 544 10.35 -16.18 -5.15
CA GLY A 544 9.95 -15.12 -6.07
C GLY A 544 11.12 -14.24 -6.53
N ARG A 545 10.81 -12.99 -6.85
CA ARG A 545 11.79 -11.97 -7.22
C ARG A 545 12.20 -11.16 -6.01
N VAL A 546 13.44 -10.70 -6.01
CA VAL A 546 14.00 -9.89 -4.93
C VAL A 546 14.76 -8.70 -5.49
N ASP A 547 14.72 -7.61 -4.76
CA ASP A 547 15.49 -6.41 -5.05
C ASP A 547 16.98 -6.69 -4.79
N ALA A 548 17.80 -6.32 -5.77
CA ALA A 548 19.23 -6.60 -5.73
C ALA A 548 20.07 -5.33 -5.77
N ASN A 549 21.15 -5.37 -5.00
CA ASN A 549 21.97 -4.24 -4.66
C ASN A 549 23.45 -4.48 -4.86
N LEU A 550 24.19 -3.42 -5.18
CA LEU A 550 25.64 -3.36 -5.10
C LEU A 550 26.05 -2.34 -4.05
N GLN A 551 26.92 -2.74 -3.14
CA GLN A 551 27.65 -1.83 -2.25
C GLN A 551 29.00 -1.48 -2.87
N PHE A 552 29.38 -0.20 -2.85
CA PHE A 552 30.65 0.30 -3.35
C PHE A 552 31.59 0.63 -2.19
N ILE A 553 32.71 -0.05 -2.11
CA ILE A 553 33.73 0.13 -1.07
C ILE A 553 35.00 0.64 -1.77
N PRO A 554 35.45 1.89 -1.51
CA PRO A 554 36.71 2.39 -2.06
C PRO A 554 37.88 1.48 -1.69
N TRP A 555 38.86 1.35 -2.60
CA TRP A 555 40.08 0.58 -2.34
C TRP A 555 40.95 1.20 -1.27
#